data_4b203e9028cf1281a905e49ba995ab27
#
_entry.id   4b203e9028cf1281a905e49ba995ab27
#
_cell.length_a   1.000
_cell.length_b   1.000
_cell.length_c   1.000
_cell.angle_alpha   90.00
_cell.angle_beta   90.00
_cell.angle_gamma   90.00
#
_symmetry.space_group_name_H-M   'P 1'
#
loop_
_entity.id
_entity.type
_entity.pdbx_description
1 polymer ?
#
loop_
_entity_poly.entity_id
_entity_poly.type
_entity_poly.pdbx_seq_one_letter_code
_entity_poly.pdbx_strand_id
1 'polypeptide(L)'
;VGVFMLVQVVAALLIPTLVASIVNDGIVVGDMDHVWTMGFAMLGAAAVSAAAALAATYASSFIATGVSLDLACALYEKIHRLPYLEVGRFGVASLITRCTSDVNQIQQALLIFIGMLLPVPFMVVVGMALMFSKDAVLADGIVGIMIAIIVVFLVLSRVVIPSFEKLQRQLDTMNRTVRESVAGVRIVRAFRRTKWDGLRMEGVAEDYAATAIKTNRIFAVAVPFVMLLFNVATFMILFVGGNQVAEGALEIGDIMALVEYAMLILGYLLMGVAMLVFIPQAQVSARRISEVLEGEGPSSAEGAEEAGKAGDEG
;
A
#
# COMPACT_ATOMS: atom_id res chain seq x y z
N VAL A 1 -19.65 3.64 3.72
CA VAL A 1 -18.30 4.02 3.28
C VAL A 1 -18.26 4.13 1.77
N GLY A 2 -18.61 3.09 1.00
CA GLY A 2 -18.50 3.09 -0.46
C GLY A 2 -19.22 4.27 -1.15
N VAL A 3 -20.37 4.67 -0.64
CA VAL A 3 -21.10 5.85 -1.17
C VAL A 3 -20.31 7.15 -0.96
N PHE A 4 -19.74 7.36 0.22
CA PHE A 4 -18.90 8.54 0.48
C PHE A 4 -17.64 8.56 -0.40
N MET A 5 -17.02 7.40 -0.62
CA MET A 5 -15.87 7.28 -1.52
C MET A 5 -16.24 7.54 -2.98
N LEU A 6 -17.38 7.04 -3.42
CA LEU A 6 -17.87 7.34 -4.76
C LEU A 6 -18.13 8.85 -4.94
N VAL A 7 -18.80 9.49 -3.98
CA VAL A 7 -19.03 10.95 -3.99
C VAL A 7 -17.70 11.70 -4.00
N GLN A 8 -16.73 11.30 -3.17
CA GLN A 8 -15.39 11.88 -3.13
C GLN A 8 -14.71 11.80 -4.51
N VAL A 9 -14.71 10.60 -5.12
CA VAL A 9 -14.05 10.36 -6.41
C VAL A 9 -14.74 11.15 -7.53
N VAL A 10 -16.07 11.12 -7.59
CA VAL A 10 -16.84 11.88 -8.60
C VAL A 10 -16.61 13.38 -8.44
N ALA A 11 -16.67 13.89 -7.21
CA ALA A 11 -16.40 15.31 -6.95
C ALA A 11 -14.96 15.72 -7.30
N ALA A 12 -13.97 14.85 -7.02
CA ALA A 12 -12.58 15.08 -7.41
C ALA A 12 -12.40 15.10 -8.95
N LEU A 13 -13.08 14.21 -9.68
CA LEU A 13 -13.02 14.15 -11.14
C LEU A 13 -13.84 15.25 -11.83
N LEU A 14 -14.78 15.88 -11.12
CA LEU A 14 -15.46 17.08 -11.65
C LEU A 14 -14.53 18.28 -11.75
N ILE A 15 -13.49 18.39 -10.91
CA ILE A 15 -12.57 19.54 -10.92
C ILE A 15 -11.89 19.70 -12.29
N PRO A 16 -11.25 18.67 -12.88
CA PRO A 16 -10.67 18.78 -14.23
C PRO A 16 -11.72 19.13 -15.31
N THR A 17 -12.94 18.59 -15.20
CA THR A 17 -14.03 18.93 -16.12
C THR A 17 -14.37 20.41 -16.07
N LEU A 18 -14.46 20.98 -14.86
CA LEU A 18 -14.75 22.40 -14.67
C LEU A 18 -13.59 23.29 -15.14
N VAL A 19 -12.34 22.84 -14.95
CA VAL A 19 -11.16 23.53 -15.50
C VAL A 19 -11.22 23.59 -17.02
N ALA A 20 -11.62 22.49 -17.69
CA ALA A 20 -11.82 22.48 -19.14
C ALA A 20 -12.86 23.51 -19.57
N SER A 21 -14.02 23.56 -18.89
CA SER A 21 -15.07 24.55 -19.20
C SER A 21 -14.61 25.99 -18.94
N ILE A 22 -13.86 26.25 -17.85
CA ILE A 22 -13.26 27.58 -17.60
C ILE A 22 -12.36 28.00 -18.76
N VAL A 23 -11.56 27.08 -19.28
CA VAL A 23 -10.62 27.40 -20.38
C VAL A 23 -11.38 27.58 -21.69
N ASN A 24 -12.25 26.64 -22.08
CA ASN A 24 -12.90 26.60 -23.36
C ASN A 24 -14.00 27.71 -23.49
N ASP A 25 -14.91 27.76 -22.53
CA ASP A 25 -16.09 28.64 -22.61
C ASP A 25 -15.84 30.00 -21.92
N GLY A 26 -14.85 30.07 -21.03
CA GLY A 26 -14.52 31.30 -20.29
C GLY A 26 -13.35 32.06 -20.92
N ILE A 27 -12.15 31.51 -20.84
CA ILE A 27 -10.91 32.22 -21.19
C ILE A 27 -10.80 32.42 -22.70
N VAL A 28 -11.05 31.34 -23.50
CA VAL A 28 -10.93 31.41 -24.96
C VAL A 28 -11.98 32.33 -25.57
N VAL A 29 -13.20 32.36 -25.04
CA VAL A 29 -14.31 33.19 -25.48
C VAL A 29 -14.24 34.61 -24.87
N GLY A 30 -13.54 34.77 -23.75
CA GLY A 30 -13.43 36.07 -23.03
C GLY A 30 -14.60 36.35 -22.08
N ASP A 31 -15.39 35.32 -21.73
CA ASP A 31 -16.53 35.44 -20.80
C ASP A 31 -16.03 35.29 -19.34
N MET A 32 -15.79 36.41 -18.68
CA MET A 32 -15.36 36.45 -17.28
C MET A 32 -16.45 36.03 -16.30
N ASP A 33 -17.73 36.20 -16.62
CA ASP A 33 -18.85 35.78 -15.74
C ASP A 33 -18.92 34.25 -15.70
N HIS A 34 -18.68 33.59 -16.83
CA HIS A 34 -18.54 32.13 -16.88
C HIS A 34 -17.35 31.64 -16.05
N VAL A 35 -16.20 32.30 -16.14
CA VAL A 35 -14.99 31.95 -15.32
C VAL A 35 -15.29 32.01 -13.82
N TRP A 36 -15.94 33.08 -13.36
CA TRP A 36 -16.33 33.22 -11.95
C TRP A 36 -17.31 32.14 -11.51
N THR A 37 -18.34 31.87 -12.32
CA THR A 37 -19.37 30.86 -12.01
C THR A 37 -18.76 29.46 -11.90
N MET A 38 -17.94 29.05 -12.86
CA MET A 38 -17.29 27.76 -12.87
C MET A 38 -16.20 27.66 -11.79
N GLY A 39 -15.51 28.77 -11.47
CA GLY A 39 -14.56 28.86 -10.36
C GLY A 39 -15.22 28.60 -9.00
N PHE A 40 -16.39 29.20 -8.75
CA PHE A 40 -17.17 28.89 -7.54
C PHE A 40 -17.71 27.46 -7.52
N ALA A 41 -18.14 26.92 -8.67
CA ALA A 41 -18.54 25.52 -8.80
C ALA A 41 -17.37 24.56 -8.48
N MET A 42 -16.15 24.87 -8.93
CA MET A 42 -14.93 24.12 -8.63
C MET A 42 -14.61 24.13 -7.13
N LEU A 43 -14.72 25.30 -6.46
CA LEU A 43 -14.58 25.38 -5.00
C LEU A 43 -15.66 24.57 -4.28
N GLY A 44 -16.89 24.58 -4.78
CA GLY A 44 -17.98 23.75 -4.29
C GLY A 44 -17.69 22.25 -4.43
N ALA A 45 -17.22 21.82 -5.61
CA ALA A 45 -16.82 20.43 -5.86
C ALA A 45 -15.66 20.00 -4.95
N ALA A 46 -14.66 20.86 -4.77
CA ALA A 46 -13.55 20.61 -3.85
C ALA A 46 -14.02 20.48 -2.39
N ALA A 47 -14.93 21.34 -1.94
CA ALA A 47 -15.51 21.28 -0.60
C ALA A 47 -16.32 19.99 -0.39
N VAL A 48 -17.13 19.58 -1.40
CA VAL A 48 -17.88 18.31 -1.37
C VAL A 48 -16.93 17.11 -1.33
N SER A 49 -15.87 17.12 -2.15
CA SER A 49 -14.86 16.08 -2.15
C SER A 49 -14.16 15.96 -0.79
N ALA A 50 -13.77 17.09 -0.19
CA ALA A 50 -13.16 17.12 1.13
C ALA A 50 -14.11 16.63 2.24
N ALA A 51 -15.35 17.07 2.24
CA ALA A 51 -16.35 16.61 3.20
C ALA A 51 -16.64 15.11 3.07
N ALA A 52 -16.75 14.60 1.82
CA ALA A 52 -16.93 13.18 1.55
C ALA A 52 -15.71 12.36 1.98
N ALA A 53 -14.49 12.87 1.78
CA ALA A 53 -13.25 12.23 2.24
C ALA A 53 -13.19 12.13 3.77
N LEU A 54 -13.56 13.20 4.49
CA LEU A 54 -13.63 13.20 5.94
C LEU A 54 -14.68 12.18 6.45
N ALA A 55 -15.87 12.17 5.84
CA ALA A 55 -16.93 11.22 6.18
C ALA A 55 -16.52 9.77 5.90
N ALA A 56 -15.85 9.51 4.76
CA ALA A 56 -15.33 8.20 4.40
C ALA A 56 -14.25 7.73 5.38
N THR A 57 -13.31 8.61 5.75
CA THR A 57 -12.24 8.30 6.72
C THR A 57 -12.81 8.03 8.11
N TYR A 58 -13.74 8.84 8.58
CA TYR A 58 -14.43 8.64 9.85
C TYR A 58 -15.16 7.29 9.90
N ALA A 59 -15.96 7.00 8.84
CA ALA A 59 -16.70 5.75 8.75
C ALA A 59 -15.77 4.53 8.63
N SER A 60 -14.66 4.64 7.90
CA SER A 60 -13.64 3.59 7.79
C SER A 60 -12.98 3.29 9.13
N SER A 61 -12.62 4.34 9.88
CA SER A 61 -12.03 4.21 11.21
C SER A 61 -13.00 3.58 12.19
N PHE A 62 -14.28 3.98 12.15
CA PHE A 62 -15.32 3.41 13.00
C PHE A 62 -15.51 1.90 12.73
N ILE A 63 -15.56 1.49 11.45
CA ILE A 63 -15.69 0.08 11.07
C ILE A 63 -14.45 -0.71 11.50
N ALA A 64 -13.25 -0.23 11.19
CA ALA A 64 -12.01 -0.94 11.49
C ALA A 64 -11.82 -1.12 13.02
N THR A 65 -12.13 -0.09 13.80
CA THR A 65 -12.05 -0.14 15.27
C THR A 65 -13.14 -1.04 15.86
N GLY A 66 -14.38 -0.99 15.31
CA GLY A 66 -15.46 -1.88 15.71
C GLY A 66 -15.12 -3.35 15.50
N VAL A 67 -14.64 -3.71 14.30
CA VAL A 67 -14.19 -5.10 14.01
C VAL A 67 -13.04 -5.52 14.91
N SER A 68 -12.08 -4.63 15.19
CA SER A 68 -10.97 -4.90 16.11
C SER A 68 -11.44 -5.19 17.53
N LEU A 69 -12.41 -4.40 18.02
CA LEU A 69 -13.02 -4.60 19.34
C LEU A 69 -13.76 -5.94 19.41
N ASP A 70 -14.59 -6.24 18.42
CA ASP A 70 -15.35 -7.49 18.36
C ASP A 70 -14.42 -8.71 18.32
N LEU A 71 -13.33 -8.65 17.53
CA LEU A 71 -12.32 -9.71 17.48
C LEU A 71 -11.60 -9.87 18.82
N ALA A 72 -11.19 -8.78 19.45
CA ALA A 72 -10.53 -8.81 20.74
C ALA A 72 -11.44 -9.43 21.82
N CYS A 73 -12.73 -9.04 21.87
CA CYS A 73 -13.70 -9.59 22.80
C CYS A 73 -13.97 -11.09 22.54
N ALA A 74 -14.13 -11.48 21.26
CA ALA A 74 -14.35 -12.88 20.89
C ALA A 74 -13.15 -13.77 21.25
N LEU A 75 -11.92 -13.29 20.99
CA LEU A 75 -10.69 -14.00 21.38
C LEU A 75 -10.59 -14.13 22.90
N TYR A 76 -10.84 -13.05 23.63
CA TYR A 76 -10.80 -13.05 25.09
C TYR A 76 -11.80 -14.05 25.69
N GLU A 77 -13.06 -14.03 25.22
CA GLU A 77 -14.09 -14.98 25.65
C GLU A 77 -13.71 -16.44 25.31
N LYS A 78 -13.19 -16.68 24.10
CA LYS A 78 -12.76 -18.02 23.68
C LYS A 78 -11.61 -18.53 24.54
N ILE A 79 -10.59 -17.71 24.80
CA ILE A 79 -9.43 -18.10 25.62
C ILE A 79 -9.85 -18.51 27.02
N HIS A 80 -10.84 -17.83 27.63
CA HIS A 80 -11.35 -18.21 28.95
C HIS A 80 -12.12 -19.54 28.96
N ARG A 81 -12.60 -19.97 27.81
CA ARG A 81 -13.30 -21.25 27.63
C ARG A 81 -12.40 -22.41 27.15
N LEU A 82 -11.13 -22.11 26.78
CA LEU A 82 -10.20 -23.12 26.33
C LEU A 82 -9.82 -24.09 27.46
N PRO A 83 -9.75 -25.40 27.21
CA PRO A 83 -9.18 -26.37 28.14
C PRO A 83 -7.72 -26.01 28.47
N TYR A 84 -7.29 -26.28 29.71
CA TYR A 84 -5.92 -26.01 30.17
C TYR A 84 -4.83 -26.59 29.25
N LEU A 85 -5.10 -27.76 28.66
CA LEU A 85 -4.19 -28.41 27.72
C LEU A 85 -3.95 -27.59 26.44
N GLU A 86 -5.00 -26.97 25.92
CA GLU A 86 -4.92 -26.13 24.71
C GLU A 86 -4.25 -24.79 24.99
N VAL A 87 -4.50 -24.19 26.16
CA VAL A 87 -3.77 -22.99 26.61
C VAL A 87 -2.26 -23.29 26.69
N GLY A 88 -1.91 -24.50 27.17
CA GLY A 88 -0.51 -24.94 27.21
C GLY A 88 0.10 -25.13 25.79
N ARG A 89 -0.69 -25.62 24.83
CA ARG A 89 -0.26 -25.81 23.44
C ARG A 89 0.00 -24.49 22.71
N PHE A 90 -0.87 -23.52 22.87
CA PHE A 90 -0.69 -22.18 22.27
C PHE A 90 0.39 -21.35 22.97
N GLY A 91 0.56 -21.57 24.27
CA GLY A 91 1.42 -20.74 25.13
C GLY A 91 0.81 -19.37 25.47
N VAL A 92 0.95 -18.93 26.71
CA VAL A 92 0.36 -17.67 27.21
C VAL A 92 0.86 -16.45 26.44
N ALA A 93 2.16 -16.39 26.14
CA ALA A 93 2.76 -15.28 25.40
C ALA A 93 2.18 -15.14 23.98
N SER A 94 1.98 -16.27 23.28
CA SER A 94 1.37 -16.31 21.96
C SER A 94 -0.09 -15.85 21.99
N LEU A 95 -0.88 -16.29 22.98
CA LEU A 95 -2.28 -15.86 23.14
C LEU A 95 -2.39 -14.35 23.40
N ILE A 96 -1.48 -13.78 24.21
CA ILE A 96 -1.43 -12.33 24.42
C ILE A 96 -1.12 -11.61 23.10
N THR A 97 -0.16 -12.08 22.33
CA THR A 97 0.20 -11.48 21.02
C THR A 97 -1.00 -11.50 20.06
N ARG A 98 -1.75 -12.61 20.03
CA ARG A 98 -2.96 -12.74 19.18
C ARG A 98 -4.07 -11.76 19.60
N CYS A 99 -4.28 -11.54 20.91
CA CYS A 99 -5.27 -10.59 21.40
C CYS A 99 -4.87 -9.12 21.22
N THR A 100 -3.58 -8.83 21.04
CA THR A 100 -3.09 -7.45 20.98
C THR A 100 -2.53 -7.12 19.59
N SER A 101 -1.36 -7.65 19.25
CA SER A 101 -0.63 -7.33 18.03
C SER A 101 -1.37 -7.80 16.77
N ASP A 102 -1.88 -9.05 16.76
CA ASP A 102 -2.56 -9.60 15.58
C ASP A 102 -3.90 -8.90 15.33
N VAL A 103 -4.67 -8.59 16.38
CA VAL A 103 -5.90 -7.79 16.26
C VAL A 103 -5.60 -6.39 15.73
N ASN A 104 -4.55 -5.73 16.23
CA ASN A 104 -4.13 -4.43 15.72
C ASN A 104 -3.69 -4.49 14.25
N GLN A 105 -3.01 -5.56 13.85
CA GLN A 105 -2.62 -5.80 12.46
C GLN A 105 -3.85 -5.92 11.54
N ILE A 106 -4.91 -6.61 11.97
CA ILE A 106 -6.18 -6.68 11.23
C ILE A 106 -6.85 -5.31 11.15
N GLN A 107 -6.88 -4.54 12.25
CA GLN A 107 -7.39 -3.17 12.24
C GLN A 107 -6.67 -2.29 11.21
N GLN A 108 -5.33 -2.32 11.20
CA GLN A 108 -4.53 -1.55 10.25
C GLN A 108 -4.78 -1.99 8.80
N ALA A 109 -4.87 -3.31 8.58
CA ALA A 109 -5.19 -3.84 7.26
C ALA A 109 -6.57 -3.39 6.75
N LEU A 110 -7.59 -3.36 7.62
CA LEU A 110 -8.92 -2.85 7.29
C LEU A 110 -8.89 -1.36 6.97
N LEU A 111 -8.15 -0.55 7.75
CA LEU A 111 -7.99 0.88 7.46
C LEU A 111 -7.33 1.12 6.09
N ILE A 112 -6.28 0.37 5.77
CA ILE A 112 -5.60 0.46 4.48
C ILE A 112 -6.52 -0.01 3.35
N PHE A 113 -7.19 -1.15 3.52
CA PHE A 113 -8.08 -1.71 2.51
C PHE A 113 -9.24 -0.75 2.21
N ILE A 114 -9.95 -0.33 3.24
CA ILE A 114 -11.11 0.55 3.07
C ILE A 114 -10.67 1.95 2.64
N GLY A 115 -9.66 2.55 3.30
CA GLY A 115 -9.29 3.94 3.09
C GLY A 115 -8.47 4.19 1.80
N MET A 116 -7.68 3.23 1.36
CA MET A 116 -6.73 3.41 0.27
C MET A 116 -6.98 2.52 -0.94
N LEU A 117 -7.35 1.25 -0.74
CA LEU A 117 -7.52 0.31 -1.85
C LEU A 117 -8.93 0.40 -2.47
N LEU A 118 -9.95 0.56 -1.65
CA LEU A 118 -11.35 0.62 -2.12
C LEU A 118 -11.67 1.81 -3.04
N PRO A 119 -11.09 3.02 -2.90
CA PRO A 119 -11.29 4.12 -3.85
C PRO A 119 -10.69 3.87 -5.24
N VAL A 120 -9.68 3.00 -5.37
CA VAL A 120 -8.96 2.77 -6.64
C VAL A 120 -9.89 2.32 -7.77
N PRO A 121 -10.71 1.25 -7.61
CA PRO A 121 -11.62 0.84 -8.68
C PRO A 121 -12.63 1.92 -9.05
N PHE A 122 -13.12 2.71 -8.11
CA PHE A 122 -14.01 3.82 -8.41
C PHE A 122 -13.30 4.89 -9.24
N MET A 123 -12.06 5.26 -8.87
CA MET A 123 -11.28 6.25 -9.62
C MET A 123 -10.97 5.75 -11.04
N VAL A 124 -10.58 4.48 -11.18
CA VAL A 124 -10.28 3.90 -12.50
C VAL A 124 -11.55 3.85 -13.36
N VAL A 125 -12.66 3.35 -12.84
CA VAL A 125 -13.91 3.19 -13.64
C VAL A 125 -14.48 4.53 -14.03
N VAL A 126 -14.67 5.44 -13.08
CA VAL A 126 -15.28 6.76 -13.36
C VAL A 126 -14.32 7.65 -14.17
N GLY A 127 -13.03 7.66 -13.82
CA GLY A 127 -12.02 8.44 -14.53
C GLY A 127 -11.85 7.98 -15.98
N MET A 128 -11.79 6.66 -16.22
CA MET A 128 -11.74 6.11 -17.57
C MET A 128 -13.01 6.40 -18.36
N ALA A 129 -14.21 6.30 -17.74
CA ALA A 129 -15.45 6.64 -18.41
C ALA A 129 -15.46 8.11 -18.88
N LEU A 130 -14.99 9.04 -18.05
CA LEU A 130 -14.84 10.45 -18.41
C LEU A 130 -13.77 10.64 -19.51
N MET A 131 -12.67 9.93 -19.46
CA MET A 131 -11.65 9.98 -20.50
C MET A 131 -12.18 9.50 -21.85
N PHE A 132 -12.85 8.34 -21.88
CA PHE A 132 -13.48 7.81 -23.10
C PHE A 132 -14.57 8.72 -23.66
N SER A 133 -15.27 9.48 -22.81
CA SER A 133 -16.26 10.45 -23.26
C SER A 133 -15.66 11.66 -23.99
N LYS A 134 -14.37 11.95 -23.75
CA LYS A 134 -13.64 13.03 -24.42
C LYS A 134 -12.92 12.53 -25.66
N ASP A 135 -12.08 11.51 -25.53
CA ASP A 135 -11.36 10.92 -26.65
C ASP A 135 -10.99 9.45 -26.39
N ALA A 136 -11.41 8.56 -27.31
CA ALA A 136 -11.18 7.13 -27.19
C ALA A 136 -9.71 6.74 -27.43
N VAL A 137 -9.00 7.43 -28.34
CA VAL A 137 -7.63 7.10 -28.69
C VAL A 137 -6.68 7.42 -27.54
N LEU A 138 -6.89 8.58 -26.92
CA LEU A 138 -6.12 8.98 -25.73
C LEU A 138 -6.43 8.09 -24.53
N ALA A 139 -7.70 7.72 -24.33
CA ALA A 139 -8.11 6.79 -23.27
C ALA A 139 -7.45 5.41 -23.44
N ASP A 140 -7.45 4.82 -24.64
CA ASP A 140 -6.77 3.54 -24.93
C ASP A 140 -5.26 3.62 -24.65
N GLY A 141 -4.62 4.72 -24.96
CA GLY A 141 -3.22 4.95 -24.65
C GLY A 141 -2.94 4.93 -23.13
N ILE A 142 -3.83 5.53 -22.33
CA ILE A 142 -3.72 5.50 -20.86
C ILE A 142 -3.96 4.09 -20.31
N VAL A 143 -4.88 3.31 -20.88
CA VAL A 143 -5.04 1.88 -20.55
C VAL A 143 -3.72 1.13 -20.75
N GLY A 144 -3.03 1.37 -21.87
CA GLY A 144 -1.72 0.78 -22.14
C GLY A 144 -0.68 1.12 -21.05
N ILE A 145 -0.63 2.37 -20.62
CA ILE A 145 0.28 2.83 -19.55
C ILE A 145 -0.13 2.22 -18.19
N MET A 146 -1.43 2.11 -17.89
CA MET A 146 -1.90 1.42 -16.68
C MET A 146 -1.44 -0.04 -16.64
N ILE A 147 -1.57 -0.76 -17.75
CA ILE A 147 -1.08 -2.13 -17.88
C ILE A 147 0.44 -2.18 -17.67
N ALA A 148 1.19 -1.25 -18.25
CA ALA A 148 2.64 -1.16 -18.08
C ALA A 148 3.01 -0.95 -16.59
N ILE A 149 2.32 -0.07 -15.85
CA ILE A 149 2.54 0.14 -14.41
C ILE A 149 2.27 -1.16 -13.63
N ILE A 150 1.18 -1.86 -13.92
CA ILE A 150 0.84 -3.13 -13.26
C ILE A 150 1.93 -4.18 -13.54
N VAL A 151 2.38 -4.31 -14.79
CA VAL A 151 3.44 -5.26 -15.16
C VAL A 151 4.75 -4.93 -14.44
N VAL A 152 5.16 -3.67 -14.43
CA VAL A 152 6.35 -3.21 -13.69
C VAL A 152 6.26 -3.60 -12.22
N PHE A 153 5.12 -3.37 -11.59
CA PHE A 153 4.92 -3.74 -10.20
C PHE A 153 4.98 -5.26 -9.96
N LEU A 154 4.35 -6.06 -10.82
CA LEU A 154 4.41 -7.53 -10.73
C LEU A 154 5.85 -8.06 -10.89
N VAL A 155 6.64 -7.47 -11.77
CA VAL A 155 8.06 -7.82 -11.93
C VAL A 155 8.85 -7.40 -10.69
N LEU A 156 8.64 -6.17 -10.20
CA LEU A 156 9.30 -5.67 -8.99
C LEU A 156 8.96 -6.52 -7.77
N SER A 157 7.70 -6.87 -7.56
CA SER A 157 7.28 -7.67 -6.42
C SER A 157 7.99 -9.04 -6.37
N ARG A 158 8.14 -9.70 -7.54
CA ARG A 158 8.86 -10.98 -7.63
C ARG A 158 10.35 -10.91 -7.28
N VAL A 159 10.96 -9.75 -7.45
CA VAL A 159 12.39 -9.55 -7.15
C VAL A 159 12.58 -9.00 -5.72
N VAL A 160 11.71 -8.10 -5.32
CA VAL A 160 11.81 -7.36 -4.06
C VAL A 160 11.41 -8.23 -2.86
N ILE A 161 10.31 -9.01 -2.96
CA ILE A 161 9.83 -9.83 -1.84
C ILE A 161 10.91 -10.81 -1.35
N PRO A 162 11.54 -11.65 -2.20
CA PRO A 162 12.61 -12.55 -1.75
C PRO A 162 13.83 -11.82 -1.19
N SER A 163 14.09 -10.60 -1.68
CA SER A 163 15.20 -9.77 -1.18
C SER A 163 14.94 -9.28 0.25
N PHE A 164 13.70 -8.90 0.56
CA PHE A 164 13.30 -8.55 1.92
C PHE A 164 13.35 -9.73 2.89
N GLU A 165 12.89 -10.91 2.46
CA GLU A 165 13.02 -12.12 3.28
C GLU A 165 14.48 -12.46 3.58
N LYS A 166 15.36 -12.30 2.58
CA LYS A 166 16.81 -12.48 2.79
C LYS A 166 17.36 -11.45 3.77
N LEU A 167 16.99 -10.18 3.64
CA LEU A 167 17.37 -9.12 4.58
C LEU A 167 16.94 -9.45 6.01
N GLN A 168 15.71 -9.94 6.19
CA GLN A 168 15.20 -10.32 7.49
C GLN A 168 16.03 -11.45 8.12
N ARG A 169 16.31 -12.54 7.36
CA ARG A 169 17.18 -13.63 7.83
C ARG A 169 18.58 -13.17 8.19
N GLN A 170 19.14 -12.23 7.43
CA GLN A 170 20.46 -11.66 7.73
C GLN A 170 20.44 -10.78 8.98
N LEU A 171 19.36 -10.02 9.19
CA LEU A 171 19.15 -9.24 10.41
C LEU A 171 19.04 -10.15 11.65
N ASP A 172 18.32 -11.26 11.55
CA ASP A 172 18.19 -12.24 12.62
C ASP A 172 19.56 -12.86 12.94
N THR A 173 20.37 -13.18 11.92
CA THR A 173 21.74 -13.68 12.10
C THR A 173 22.61 -12.62 12.78
N MET A 174 22.52 -11.36 12.39
CA MET A 174 23.23 -10.24 13.03
C MET A 174 22.84 -10.10 14.50
N ASN A 175 21.53 -10.13 14.80
CA ASN A 175 21.03 -10.06 16.18
C ASN A 175 21.52 -11.25 17.04
N ARG A 176 21.55 -12.47 16.46
CA ARG A 176 22.09 -13.65 17.12
C ARG A 176 23.57 -13.49 17.40
N THR A 177 24.36 -13.05 16.41
CA THR A 177 25.81 -12.84 16.57
C THR A 177 26.10 -11.81 17.67
N VAL A 178 25.36 -10.71 17.71
CA VAL A 178 25.48 -9.69 18.78
C VAL A 178 25.16 -10.30 20.14
N ARG A 179 24.06 -11.06 20.27
CA ARG A 179 23.72 -11.71 21.56
C ARG A 179 24.81 -12.69 22.01
N GLU A 180 25.33 -13.50 21.09
CA GLU A 180 26.45 -14.43 21.38
C GLU A 180 27.71 -13.67 21.84
N SER A 181 28.11 -12.59 21.15
CA SER A 181 29.26 -11.76 21.50
C SER A 181 29.10 -11.10 22.87
N VAL A 182 27.92 -10.58 23.18
CA VAL A 182 27.64 -9.94 24.47
C VAL A 182 27.62 -10.96 25.60
N ALA A 183 26.97 -12.11 25.42
CA ALA A 183 26.92 -13.18 26.40
C ALA A 183 28.32 -13.81 26.64
N GLY A 184 29.10 -13.98 25.57
CA GLY A 184 30.43 -14.56 25.59
C GLY A 184 31.57 -13.56 25.86
N VAL A 185 31.34 -12.30 26.14
CA VAL A 185 32.34 -11.22 26.20
C VAL A 185 33.47 -11.52 27.17
N ARG A 186 33.19 -12.17 28.31
CA ARG A 186 34.20 -12.56 29.31
C ARG A 186 35.17 -13.59 28.72
N ILE A 187 34.65 -14.59 27.99
CA ILE A 187 35.40 -15.66 27.36
C ILE A 187 36.27 -15.08 26.22
N VAL A 188 35.68 -14.27 25.35
CA VAL A 188 36.35 -13.60 24.24
C VAL A 188 37.53 -12.75 24.73
N ARG A 189 37.38 -12.02 25.85
CA ARG A 189 38.43 -11.22 26.47
C ARG A 189 39.50 -12.10 27.15
N ALA A 190 39.08 -13.13 27.85
CA ALA A 190 40.02 -14.04 28.54
C ALA A 190 40.97 -14.73 27.55
N PHE A 191 40.47 -15.13 26.38
CA PHE A 191 41.27 -15.77 25.33
C PHE A 191 41.86 -14.77 24.32
N ARG A 192 41.73 -13.47 24.55
CA ARG A 192 42.20 -12.37 23.64
C ARG A 192 41.70 -12.50 22.20
N ARG A 193 40.48 -13.01 22.01
CA ARG A 193 39.85 -13.25 20.69
C ARG A 193 38.96 -12.09 20.20
N THR A 194 39.09 -10.89 20.77
CA THR A 194 38.28 -9.70 20.41
C THR A 194 38.39 -9.33 18.94
N LYS A 195 39.60 -9.45 18.35
CA LYS A 195 39.79 -9.19 16.91
C LYS A 195 39.06 -10.20 16.04
N TRP A 196 39.03 -11.46 16.40
CA TRP A 196 38.30 -12.50 15.67
C TRP A 196 36.79 -12.30 15.75
N ASP A 197 36.28 -11.98 16.94
CA ASP A 197 34.85 -11.69 17.15
C ASP A 197 34.40 -10.46 16.35
N GLY A 198 35.25 -9.39 16.32
CA GLY A 198 35.03 -8.20 15.50
C GLY A 198 34.97 -8.53 14.01
N LEU A 199 35.88 -9.31 13.45
CA LEU A 199 35.88 -9.73 12.05
C LEU A 199 34.67 -10.60 11.70
N ARG A 200 34.21 -11.45 12.63
CA ARG A 200 32.98 -12.24 12.46
C ARG A 200 31.74 -11.33 12.33
N MET A 201 31.63 -10.33 13.22
CA MET A 201 30.53 -9.35 13.17
C MET A 201 30.60 -8.50 11.92
N GLU A 202 31.79 -8.04 11.50
CA GLU A 202 32.04 -7.29 10.30
C GLU A 202 31.54 -8.05 9.06
N GLY A 203 31.89 -9.34 8.92
CA GLY A 203 31.39 -10.16 7.79
C GLY A 203 29.87 -10.29 7.75
N VAL A 204 29.21 -10.48 8.89
CA VAL A 204 27.74 -10.54 8.96
C VAL A 204 27.11 -9.18 8.59
N ALA A 205 27.72 -8.08 9.04
CA ALA A 205 27.25 -6.73 8.72
C ALA A 205 27.47 -6.37 7.23
N GLU A 206 28.59 -6.80 6.63
CA GLU A 206 28.87 -6.62 5.21
C GLU A 206 27.88 -7.37 4.33
N ASP A 207 27.55 -8.63 4.67
CA ASP A 207 26.57 -9.42 3.96
C ASP A 207 25.18 -8.77 3.98
N TYR A 208 24.76 -8.24 5.15
CA TYR A 208 23.53 -7.48 5.30
C TYR A 208 23.56 -6.20 4.45
N ALA A 209 24.64 -5.42 4.55
CA ALA A 209 24.81 -4.18 3.81
C ALA A 209 24.78 -4.41 2.29
N ALA A 210 25.46 -5.44 1.79
CA ALA A 210 25.46 -5.78 0.37
C ALA A 210 24.06 -6.13 -0.14
N THR A 211 23.28 -6.90 0.64
CA THR A 211 21.89 -7.23 0.28
C THR A 211 20.99 -6.00 0.36
N ALA A 212 21.14 -5.16 1.39
CA ALA A 212 20.38 -3.91 1.54
C ALA A 212 20.66 -2.93 0.38
N ILE A 213 21.92 -2.75 0.02
CA ILE A 213 22.30 -1.91 -1.14
C ILE A 213 21.69 -2.45 -2.43
N LYS A 214 21.73 -3.77 -2.67
CA LYS A 214 21.14 -4.38 -3.85
C LYS A 214 19.63 -4.14 -3.90
N THR A 215 18.93 -4.33 -2.79
CA THR A 215 17.47 -4.10 -2.69
C THR A 215 17.13 -2.63 -2.90
N ASN A 216 17.86 -1.71 -2.26
CA ASN A 216 17.62 -0.28 -2.43
C ASN A 216 17.93 0.23 -3.85
N ARG A 217 18.91 -0.37 -4.56
CA ARG A 217 19.16 -0.05 -5.98
C ARG A 217 17.97 -0.38 -6.88
N ILE A 218 17.22 -1.44 -6.58
CA ILE A 218 16.01 -1.79 -7.33
C ILE A 218 14.96 -0.68 -7.16
N PHE A 219 14.73 -0.21 -5.93
CA PHE A 219 13.82 0.91 -5.67
C PHE A 219 14.31 2.22 -6.30
N ALA A 220 15.63 2.48 -6.25
CA ALA A 220 16.22 3.66 -6.85
C ALA A 220 16.01 3.75 -8.38
N VAL A 221 15.84 2.62 -9.05
CA VAL A 221 15.50 2.56 -10.49
C VAL A 221 13.98 2.55 -10.71
N ALA A 222 13.23 1.88 -9.83
CA ALA A 222 11.79 1.72 -9.98
C ALA A 222 11.03 3.05 -9.94
N VAL A 223 11.37 3.92 -8.99
CA VAL A 223 10.68 5.22 -8.84
C VAL A 223 10.85 6.13 -10.06
N PRO A 224 12.07 6.38 -10.58
CA PRO A 224 12.24 7.14 -11.82
C PRO A 224 11.57 6.50 -13.04
N PHE A 225 11.50 5.14 -13.09
CA PHE A 225 10.84 4.46 -14.19
C PHE A 225 9.31 4.68 -14.16
N VAL A 226 8.68 4.65 -13.01
CA VAL A 226 7.26 5.01 -12.87
C VAL A 226 7.04 6.48 -13.25
N MET A 227 7.91 7.39 -12.79
CA MET A 227 7.85 8.81 -13.19
C MET A 227 8.00 8.97 -14.72
N LEU A 228 8.84 8.16 -15.36
CA LEU A 228 8.93 8.15 -16.83
C LEU A 228 7.60 7.77 -17.47
N LEU A 229 6.89 6.75 -16.96
CA LEU A 229 5.59 6.36 -17.48
C LEU A 229 4.54 7.48 -17.34
N PHE A 230 4.53 8.22 -16.23
CA PHE A 230 3.68 9.42 -16.07
C PHE A 230 4.02 10.51 -17.10
N ASN A 231 5.32 10.76 -17.33
CA ASN A 231 5.74 11.75 -18.35
C ASN A 231 5.39 11.28 -19.77
N VAL A 232 5.49 9.98 -20.06
CA VAL A 232 5.06 9.42 -21.34
C VAL A 232 3.56 9.59 -21.55
N ALA A 233 2.75 9.37 -20.48
CA ALA A 233 1.31 9.63 -20.52
C ALA A 233 1.02 11.10 -20.87
N THR A 234 1.65 12.03 -20.15
CA THR A 234 1.49 13.46 -20.39
C THR A 234 1.94 13.86 -21.80
N PHE A 235 3.11 13.37 -22.24
CA PHE A 235 3.61 13.63 -23.59
C PHE A 235 2.64 13.12 -24.66
N MET A 236 2.13 11.90 -24.50
CA MET A 236 1.17 11.30 -25.43
C MET A 236 -0.09 12.15 -25.54
N ILE A 237 -0.67 12.58 -24.40
CA ILE A 237 -1.87 13.42 -24.37
C ILE A 237 -1.59 14.76 -25.06
N LEU A 238 -0.47 15.41 -24.76
CA LEU A 238 -0.12 16.70 -25.36
C LEU A 238 0.18 16.60 -26.86
N PHE A 239 0.85 15.54 -27.28
CA PHE A 239 1.23 15.37 -28.69
C PHE A 239 0.04 14.97 -29.57
N VAL A 240 -0.69 13.91 -29.17
CA VAL A 240 -1.86 13.43 -29.92
C VAL A 240 -3.03 14.41 -29.79
N GLY A 241 -3.32 14.85 -28.54
CA GLY A 241 -4.39 15.82 -28.30
C GLY A 241 -4.12 17.17 -28.95
N GLY A 242 -2.87 17.65 -28.99
CA GLY A 242 -2.48 18.87 -29.69
C GLY A 242 -2.75 18.81 -31.21
N ASN A 243 -2.50 17.65 -31.84
CA ASN A 243 -2.86 17.45 -33.24
C ASN A 243 -4.39 17.47 -33.43
N GLN A 244 -5.15 16.85 -32.53
CA GLN A 244 -6.60 16.83 -32.60
C GLN A 244 -7.22 18.25 -32.39
N VAL A 245 -6.59 19.07 -31.53
CA VAL A 245 -6.97 20.49 -31.37
C VAL A 245 -6.71 21.26 -32.67
N ALA A 246 -5.56 21.01 -33.33
CA ALA A 246 -5.26 21.65 -34.61
C ALA A 246 -6.25 21.25 -35.73
N GLU A 247 -6.82 20.06 -35.66
CA GLU A 247 -7.88 19.55 -36.56
C GLU A 247 -9.29 19.98 -36.13
N GLY A 248 -9.45 20.62 -34.96
CA GLY A 248 -10.76 21.06 -34.42
C GLY A 248 -11.58 19.91 -33.81
N ALA A 249 -10.98 18.76 -33.56
CA ALA A 249 -11.65 17.59 -32.97
C ALA A 249 -11.72 17.66 -31.41
N LEU A 250 -10.77 18.37 -30.79
CA LEU A 250 -10.72 18.61 -29.34
C LEU A 250 -10.53 20.11 -29.06
N GLU A 251 -10.87 20.54 -27.84
CA GLU A 251 -10.63 21.88 -27.34
C GLU A 251 -9.40 21.91 -26.43
N ILE A 252 -8.79 23.08 -26.24
CA ILE A 252 -7.58 23.24 -25.43
C ILE A 252 -7.81 22.80 -23.96
N GLY A 253 -8.95 23.17 -23.39
CA GLY A 253 -9.32 22.77 -22.04
C GLY A 253 -9.52 21.27 -21.88
N ASP A 254 -9.94 20.55 -22.93
CA ASP A 254 -10.06 19.10 -22.88
C ASP A 254 -8.71 18.42 -22.71
N ILE A 255 -7.64 18.93 -23.33
CA ILE A 255 -6.29 18.42 -23.12
C ILE A 255 -5.88 18.58 -21.64
N MET A 256 -6.18 19.74 -21.05
CA MET A 256 -5.85 19.98 -19.63
C MET A 256 -6.60 19.00 -18.72
N ALA A 257 -7.89 18.78 -18.96
CA ALA A 257 -8.68 17.80 -18.20
C ALA A 257 -8.16 16.38 -18.38
N LEU A 258 -7.80 15.98 -19.61
CA LEU A 258 -7.27 14.63 -19.91
C LEU A 258 -5.94 14.37 -19.20
N VAL A 259 -5.04 15.36 -19.17
CA VAL A 259 -3.77 15.24 -18.40
C VAL A 259 -4.07 15.03 -16.92
N GLU A 260 -5.00 15.81 -16.35
CA GLU A 260 -5.33 15.73 -14.93
C GLU A 260 -6.06 14.43 -14.58
N TYR A 261 -6.97 13.95 -15.44
CA TYR A 261 -7.57 12.60 -15.29
C TYR A 261 -6.52 11.52 -15.30
N ALA A 262 -5.59 11.55 -16.28
CA ALA A 262 -4.51 10.58 -16.35
C ALA A 262 -3.67 10.56 -15.06
N MET A 263 -3.27 11.74 -14.56
CA MET A 263 -2.52 11.86 -13.31
C MET A 263 -3.27 11.29 -12.11
N LEU A 264 -4.56 11.58 -11.97
CA LEU A 264 -5.39 11.05 -10.89
C LEU A 264 -5.53 9.54 -10.99
N ILE A 265 -5.90 9.00 -12.16
CA ILE A 265 -6.09 7.56 -12.38
C ILE A 265 -4.80 6.79 -12.10
N LEU A 266 -3.69 7.22 -12.71
CA LEU A 266 -2.39 6.56 -12.56
C LEU A 266 -1.87 6.69 -11.12
N GLY A 267 -2.10 7.83 -10.46
CA GLY A 267 -1.73 8.06 -9.06
C GLY A 267 -2.46 7.11 -8.11
N TYR A 268 -3.78 7.00 -8.24
CA TYR A 268 -4.57 6.06 -7.44
C TYR A 268 -4.21 4.60 -7.74
N LEU A 269 -3.96 4.26 -9.01
CA LEU A 269 -3.50 2.94 -9.40
C LEU A 269 -2.17 2.59 -8.71
N LEU A 270 -1.19 3.48 -8.79
CA LEU A 270 0.12 3.28 -8.15
C LEU A 270 -0.01 3.11 -6.64
N MET A 271 -0.84 3.94 -5.99
CA MET A 271 -1.11 3.85 -4.57
C MET A 271 -1.77 2.51 -4.21
N GLY A 272 -2.80 2.08 -4.97
CA GLY A 272 -3.49 0.82 -4.74
C GLY A 272 -2.55 -0.38 -4.87
N VAL A 273 -1.73 -0.39 -5.91
CA VAL A 273 -0.75 -1.45 -6.15
C VAL A 273 0.31 -1.51 -5.03
N ALA A 274 0.79 -0.36 -4.54
CA ALA A 274 1.73 -0.30 -3.42
C ALA A 274 1.13 -0.89 -2.13
N MET A 275 -0.16 -0.74 -1.90
CA MET A 275 -0.84 -1.25 -0.71
C MET A 275 -1.02 -2.78 -0.70
N LEU A 276 -0.93 -3.46 -1.86
CA LEU A 276 -1.03 -4.93 -1.93
C LEU A 276 0.06 -5.66 -1.13
N VAL A 277 1.17 -5.00 -0.84
CA VAL A 277 2.26 -5.54 -0.02
C VAL A 277 1.82 -5.82 1.43
N PHE A 278 0.79 -5.11 1.94
CA PHE A 278 0.29 -5.30 3.30
C PHE A 278 -0.68 -6.47 3.46
N ILE A 279 -1.24 -7.01 2.36
CA ILE A 279 -2.21 -8.11 2.40
C ILE A 279 -1.64 -9.39 3.05
N PRO A 280 -0.42 -9.87 2.71
CA PRO A 280 0.13 -11.09 3.32
C PRO A 280 0.28 -11.00 4.83
N GLN A 281 0.65 -9.84 5.38
CA GLN A 281 0.76 -9.65 6.83
C GLN A 281 -0.59 -9.82 7.54
N ALA A 282 -1.64 -9.22 6.97
CA ALA A 282 -3.01 -9.36 7.47
C ALA A 282 -3.50 -10.81 7.40
N GLN A 283 -3.17 -11.56 6.34
CA GLN A 283 -3.53 -12.96 6.18
C GLN A 283 -2.90 -13.84 7.26
N VAL A 284 -1.62 -13.61 7.61
CA VAL A 284 -0.94 -14.35 8.69
C VAL A 284 -1.63 -14.09 10.04
N SER A 285 -1.89 -12.83 10.40
CA SER A 285 -2.59 -12.49 11.64
C SER A 285 -4.03 -13.02 11.67
N ALA A 286 -4.76 -12.94 10.55
CA ALA A 286 -6.11 -13.51 10.44
C ALA A 286 -6.10 -15.02 10.67
N ARG A 287 -5.16 -15.75 10.08
CA ARG A 287 -5.01 -17.19 10.28
C ARG A 287 -4.71 -17.54 11.74
N ARG A 288 -3.80 -16.83 12.41
CA ARG A 288 -3.49 -17.05 13.83
C ARG A 288 -4.69 -16.80 14.74
N ILE A 289 -5.51 -15.81 14.40
CA ILE A 289 -6.76 -15.52 15.12
C ILE A 289 -7.77 -16.63 14.91
N SER A 290 -7.98 -17.10 13.65
CA SER A 290 -8.94 -18.18 13.36
C SER A 290 -8.55 -19.49 14.03
N GLU A 291 -7.27 -19.84 14.11
CA GLU A 291 -6.78 -21.01 14.85
C GLU A 291 -7.28 -21.06 16.31
N VAL A 292 -7.30 -19.91 16.99
CA VAL A 292 -7.81 -19.83 18.37
C VAL A 292 -9.31 -19.89 18.42
N LEU A 293 -9.99 -19.16 17.52
CA LEU A 293 -11.46 -19.10 17.50
C LEU A 293 -12.10 -20.44 17.13
N GLU A 294 -11.49 -21.17 16.20
CA GLU A 294 -11.96 -22.48 15.74
C GLU A 294 -11.56 -23.62 16.69
N GLY A 295 -10.59 -23.38 17.58
CA GLY A 295 -10.08 -24.38 18.53
C GLY A 295 -9.14 -25.40 17.89
N GLU A 296 -8.61 -25.09 16.69
CA GLU A 296 -7.57 -25.87 16.05
C GLU A 296 -6.21 -25.48 16.66
N GLY A 297 -5.51 -26.44 17.26
CA GLY A 297 -4.15 -26.21 17.77
C GLY A 297 -3.19 -25.82 16.65
N PRO A 298 -2.01 -25.22 16.96
CA PRO A 298 -1.03 -24.76 15.96
C PRO A 298 -0.73 -25.87 14.95
N SER A 299 -0.74 -25.52 13.67
CA SER A 299 -0.50 -26.48 12.59
C SER A 299 0.86 -27.14 12.81
N SER A 300 0.98 -28.42 12.49
CA SER A 300 2.16 -29.26 12.73
C SER A 300 3.49 -28.72 12.14
N ALA A 301 3.44 -27.72 11.26
CA ALA A 301 4.59 -27.05 10.69
C ALA A 301 5.26 -26.03 11.64
N GLU A 302 4.45 -25.27 12.43
CA GLU A 302 4.99 -24.32 13.42
C GLU A 302 5.43 -25.03 14.71
N GLY A 303 4.75 -26.10 15.11
CA GLY A 303 5.12 -26.92 16.27
C GLY A 303 6.45 -27.66 16.11
N ALA A 304 6.84 -28.00 14.88
CA ALA A 304 8.14 -28.61 14.60
C ALA A 304 9.30 -27.60 14.67
N GLU A 305 9.06 -26.34 14.34
CA GLU A 305 10.07 -25.27 14.38
C GLU A 305 10.31 -24.75 15.81
N GLU A 306 9.26 -24.70 16.65
CA GLU A 306 9.38 -24.36 18.08
C GLU A 306 9.93 -25.51 18.92
N ALA A 307 9.58 -26.75 18.64
CA ALA A 307 10.16 -27.93 19.30
C ALA A 307 11.65 -28.12 18.97
N GLY A 308 12.08 -27.75 17.76
CA GLY A 308 13.49 -27.70 17.38
C GLY A 308 14.29 -26.63 18.13
N LYS A 309 13.65 -25.50 18.46
CA LYS A 309 14.28 -24.41 19.23
C LYS A 309 14.36 -24.69 20.73
N ALA A 310 13.40 -25.42 21.29
CA ALA A 310 13.39 -25.80 22.72
C ALA A 310 14.32 -26.97 23.03
N GLY A 311 14.64 -27.82 22.06
CA GLY A 311 15.59 -28.93 22.21
C GLY A 311 17.06 -28.52 22.14
N ASP A 312 17.37 -27.32 21.70
CA ASP A 312 18.74 -26.79 21.57
C ASP A 312 19.16 -25.90 22.77
N GLU A 313 18.26 -25.68 23.74
CA GLU A 313 18.49 -24.89 24.97
C GLU A 313 18.63 -25.77 26.25
N GLY A 314 18.70 -27.09 26.13
CA GLY A 314 18.91 -28.06 27.23
C GLY A 314 20.41 -28.55 27.31
#